data_fc2715ba83b70f7ccc6e6301dc071fb4
#
_entry.id   fc2715ba83b70f7ccc6e6301dc071fb4
#
_cell.length_a   1.000
_cell.length_b   1.000
_cell.length_c   1.000
_cell.angle_alpha   90.00
_cell.angle_beta   90.00
_cell.angle_gamma   90.00
#
_symmetry.space_group_name_H-M   'P 1'
#
loop_
_entity.id
_entity.type
_entity.pdbx_description
1 polymer ?
#
loop_
_entity_poly.entity_id
_entity_poly.type
_entity_poly.pdbx_seq_one_letter_code
_entity_poly.pdbx_strand_id
1 'polypeptide(L)'
;MAEIKTQTLDSYLRLIEISRDLASTLDLDTLLDDIVRASADITHAEAASILLYDDTARQLYFQVATNIDEPTMRGLIVPLEKSIAGWIVTNRQSVRIDDVHKDDRFFIDVEQTVGYSTKSMLGIPLITKNKVVGVLEVLNKKRGRFTDPDESMLTVLGAQAAVAIENARLFQQSDLIAEFVHELRTPLASLSTATYLLLRPEMSREQRDQIVNNIHNETLRLNSLASSFLDLARLESGRVQFRKMRFSAADLLYECRDVMMSKAQEMSIQIRVDVPNDMPLMEADRDKIKQVLLNLLSNAIKYNRPNGSVLINGSFSPNEVSIVIQDTGVGIPDESIPHLFEKFYRVREHEGKATGTGLGLSICKQIIQGHNGRIEVKSKMGVGTSFGVHLPRAPRVMPRNDGS
;
A
#
# COMPACT_ATOMS: atom_id res chain seq x y z
N MET A 1 -1.79 -32.92 -38.30
CA MET A 1 -2.57 -31.74 -38.65
C MET A 1 -3.90 -31.61 -37.87
N ALA A 2 -4.68 -32.67 -37.66
CA ALA A 2 -5.92 -32.64 -36.88
C ALA A 2 -5.68 -32.38 -35.38
N GLU A 3 -4.70 -33.04 -34.77
CA GLU A 3 -4.35 -32.83 -33.35
C GLU A 3 -3.89 -31.38 -33.04
N ILE A 4 -3.09 -30.76 -33.92
CA ILE A 4 -2.64 -29.37 -33.76
C ILE A 4 -3.83 -28.41 -33.86
N LYS A 5 -4.81 -28.67 -34.74
CA LYS A 5 -6.04 -27.84 -34.83
C LYS A 5 -6.93 -27.96 -33.60
N THR A 6 -7.04 -29.16 -33.01
CA THR A 6 -7.84 -29.40 -31.82
C THR A 6 -7.22 -28.70 -30.60
N GLN A 7 -5.90 -28.82 -30.44
CA GLN A 7 -5.17 -28.19 -29.33
C GLN A 7 -5.23 -26.64 -29.41
N THR A 8 -5.20 -26.09 -30.60
CA THR A 8 -5.36 -24.64 -30.83
C THR A 8 -6.79 -24.17 -30.50
N LEU A 9 -7.82 -24.95 -30.88
CA LEU A 9 -9.21 -24.61 -30.56
C LEU A 9 -9.48 -24.64 -29.05
N ASP A 10 -8.99 -25.64 -28.35
CA ASP A 10 -9.13 -25.77 -26.90
C ASP A 10 -8.45 -24.58 -26.18
N SER A 11 -7.28 -24.13 -26.66
CA SER A 11 -6.61 -22.95 -26.11
C SER A 11 -7.41 -21.65 -26.33
N TYR A 12 -8.06 -21.49 -27.48
CA TYR A 12 -8.93 -20.34 -27.74
C TYR A 12 -10.21 -20.36 -26.89
N LEU A 13 -10.85 -21.52 -26.71
CA LEU A 13 -12.02 -21.66 -25.85
C LEU A 13 -11.68 -21.30 -24.41
N ARG A 14 -10.55 -21.79 -23.92
CA ARG A 14 -10.05 -21.45 -22.58
C ARG A 14 -9.74 -19.96 -22.41
N LEU A 15 -9.19 -19.32 -23.44
CA LEU A 15 -8.92 -17.89 -23.46
C LEU A 15 -10.24 -17.07 -23.39
N ILE A 16 -11.32 -17.52 -24.04
CA ILE A 16 -12.64 -16.88 -23.95
C ILE A 16 -13.23 -17.02 -22.54
N GLU A 17 -13.10 -18.20 -21.90
CA GLU A 17 -13.52 -18.41 -20.50
C GLU A 17 -12.78 -17.49 -19.54
N ILE A 18 -11.45 -17.47 -19.63
CA ILE A 18 -10.60 -16.59 -18.82
C ILE A 18 -10.99 -15.12 -19.05
N SER A 19 -11.17 -14.69 -20.29
CA SER A 19 -11.57 -13.31 -20.62
C SER A 19 -12.89 -12.91 -19.98
N ARG A 20 -13.86 -13.84 -19.93
CA ARG A 20 -15.16 -13.60 -19.28
C ARG A 20 -15.01 -13.46 -17.77
N ASP A 21 -14.22 -14.31 -17.15
CA ASP A 21 -14.00 -14.30 -15.70
C ASP A 21 -13.23 -13.03 -15.27
N LEU A 22 -12.21 -12.62 -16.03
CA LEU A 22 -11.49 -11.37 -15.83
C LEU A 22 -12.41 -10.12 -15.93
N ALA A 23 -13.38 -10.14 -16.85
CA ALA A 23 -14.31 -9.02 -17.01
C ALA A 23 -15.29 -8.86 -15.83
N SER A 24 -15.50 -9.91 -15.04
CA SER A 24 -16.42 -9.90 -13.89
C SER A 24 -15.72 -9.63 -12.55
N THR A 25 -14.40 -9.73 -12.49
CA THR A 25 -13.60 -9.54 -11.26
C THR A 25 -13.27 -8.06 -11.08
N LEU A 26 -13.82 -7.44 -10.01
CA LEU A 26 -13.59 -6.02 -9.68
C LEU A 26 -12.51 -5.83 -8.61
N ASP A 27 -12.18 -6.87 -7.85
CA ASP A 27 -11.06 -6.84 -6.93
C ASP A 27 -9.74 -6.95 -7.69
N LEU A 28 -8.89 -5.93 -7.57
CA LEU A 28 -7.68 -5.81 -8.37
C LEU A 28 -6.66 -6.90 -8.04
N ASP A 29 -6.50 -7.27 -6.77
CA ASP A 29 -5.48 -8.25 -6.37
C ASP A 29 -5.86 -9.65 -6.87
N THR A 30 -7.12 -10.06 -6.71
CA THR A 30 -7.67 -11.30 -7.25
C THR A 30 -7.55 -11.34 -8.78
N LEU A 31 -7.89 -10.23 -9.45
CA LEU A 31 -7.80 -10.11 -10.91
C LEU A 31 -6.37 -10.33 -11.41
N LEU A 32 -5.40 -9.72 -10.75
CA LEU A 32 -3.99 -9.82 -11.14
C LEU A 32 -3.45 -11.24 -10.95
N ASP A 33 -3.80 -11.90 -9.85
CA ASP A 33 -3.47 -13.31 -9.61
C ASP A 33 -4.03 -14.24 -10.68
N ASP A 34 -5.28 -14.04 -11.07
CA ASP A 34 -5.94 -14.82 -12.12
C ASP A 34 -5.24 -14.62 -13.47
N ILE A 35 -4.86 -13.39 -13.81
CA ILE A 35 -4.15 -13.09 -15.07
C ILE A 35 -2.79 -13.81 -15.11
N VAL A 36 -1.96 -13.73 -14.06
CA VAL A 36 -0.63 -14.36 -14.11
C VAL A 36 -0.72 -15.87 -14.16
N ARG A 37 -1.65 -16.48 -13.42
CA ARG A 37 -1.89 -17.94 -13.47
C ARG A 37 -2.34 -18.39 -14.85
N ALA A 38 -3.35 -17.70 -15.41
CA ALA A 38 -3.82 -17.97 -16.75
C ALA A 38 -2.72 -17.84 -17.82
N SER A 39 -1.88 -16.79 -17.69
CA SER A 39 -0.76 -16.53 -18.62
C SER A 39 0.28 -17.64 -18.60
N ALA A 40 0.67 -18.10 -17.41
CA ALA A 40 1.60 -19.20 -17.25
C ALA A 40 1.04 -20.52 -17.84
N ASP A 41 -0.24 -20.77 -17.61
CA ASP A 41 -0.92 -21.98 -18.06
C ASP A 41 -1.05 -22.04 -19.58
N ILE A 42 -1.58 -21.00 -20.23
CA ILE A 42 -1.81 -20.99 -21.69
C ILE A 42 -0.52 -20.99 -22.50
N THR A 43 0.55 -20.42 -21.94
CA THR A 43 1.87 -20.39 -22.58
C THR A 43 2.77 -21.55 -22.16
N HIS A 44 2.32 -22.41 -21.25
CA HIS A 44 3.12 -23.47 -20.63
C HIS A 44 4.46 -22.96 -20.09
N ALA A 45 4.45 -21.81 -19.44
CA ALA A 45 5.59 -21.22 -18.76
C ALA A 45 5.70 -21.73 -17.31
N GLU A 46 6.89 -21.61 -16.71
CA GLU A 46 7.10 -21.96 -15.29
C GLU A 46 6.52 -20.90 -14.36
N ALA A 47 6.65 -19.62 -14.77
CA ALA A 47 6.19 -18.49 -13.99
C ALA A 47 5.64 -17.37 -14.89
N ALA A 48 4.86 -16.48 -14.28
CA ALA A 48 4.40 -15.25 -14.89
C ALA A 48 4.40 -14.10 -13.87
N SER A 49 4.53 -12.88 -14.37
CA SER A 49 4.50 -11.66 -13.55
C SER A 49 3.82 -10.51 -14.27
N ILE A 50 3.23 -9.61 -13.49
CA ILE A 50 2.76 -8.31 -13.96
C ILE A 50 3.56 -7.22 -13.25
N LEU A 51 4.15 -6.34 -14.08
CA LEU A 51 4.73 -5.11 -13.63
C LEU A 51 3.81 -3.97 -14.07
N LEU A 52 3.43 -3.11 -13.13
CA LEU A 52 2.60 -1.94 -13.44
C LEU A 52 3.50 -0.72 -13.66
N TYR A 53 3.12 0.08 -14.64
CA TYR A 53 3.87 1.28 -15.01
C TYR A 53 3.28 2.52 -14.35
N ASP A 54 4.13 3.25 -13.62
CA ASP A 54 3.83 4.59 -13.14
C ASP A 54 4.43 5.62 -14.09
N ASP A 55 3.55 6.27 -14.85
CA ASP A 55 3.94 7.31 -15.83
C ASP A 55 4.52 8.56 -15.16
N THR A 56 4.10 8.87 -13.93
CA THR A 56 4.57 10.05 -13.17
C THR A 56 5.98 9.82 -12.62
N ALA A 57 6.21 8.66 -12.00
CA ALA A 57 7.51 8.27 -11.47
C ALA A 57 8.46 7.76 -12.58
N ARG A 58 7.94 7.43 -13.77
CA ARG A 58 8.64 6.77 -14.87
C ARG A 58 9.33 5.49 -14.42
N GLN A 59 8.61 4.66 -13.67
CA GLN A 59 9.12 3.43 -13.07
C GLN A 59 8.13 2.28 -13.27
N LEU A 60 8.66 1.07 -13.31
CA LEU A 60 7.91 -0.17 -13.25
C LEU A 60 8.09 -0.79 -11.88
N TYR A 61 7.05 -1.36 -11.32
CA TYR A 61 7.11 -2.10 -10.07
C TYR A 61 6.32 -3.39 -10.19
N PHE A 62 6.87 -4.43 -9.59
CA PHE A 62 6.17 -5.72 -9.51
C PHE A 62 4.89 -5.57 -8.72
N GLN A 63 3.80 -6.04 -9.29
CA GLN A 63 2.50 -6.07 -8.62
C GLN A 63 2.12 -7.48 -8.21
N VAL A 64 2.37 -8.47 -9.08
CA VAL A 64 2.09 -9.87 -8.84
C VAL A 64 3.06 -10.74 -9.61
N ALA A 65 3.43 -11.90 -9.04
CA ALA A 65 4.22 -12.92 -9.71
C ALA A 65 3.89 -14.31 -9.11
N THR A 66 3.92 -15.34 -9.94
CA THR A 66 3.60 -16.70 -9.50
C THR A 66 4.74 -17.41 -8.77
N ASN A 67 5.96 -16.89 -8.86
CA ASN A 67 7.21 -17.48 -8.35
C ASN A 67 7.90 -16.64 -7.27
N ILE A 68 7.30 -15.57 -6.82
CA ILE A 68 7.84 -14.65 -5.82
C ILE A 68 6.78 -14.45 -4.74
N ASP A 69 7.18 -14.57 -3.47
CA ASP A 69 6.30 -14.26 -2.37
C ASP A 69 6.06 -12.74 -2.24
N GLU A 70 4.89 -12.37 -1.78
CA GLU A 70 4.45 -10.97 -1.70
C GLU A 70 5.43 -10.06 -0.93
N PRO A 71 6.00 -10.46 0.23
CA PRO A 71 6.98 -9.65 0.92
C PRO A 71 8.24 -9.33 0.12
N THR A 72 8.76 -10.29 -0.63
CA THR A 72 9.96 -10.12 -1.46
C THR A 72 9.68 -9.26 -2.69
N MET A 73 8.47 -9.38 -3.26
CA MET A 73 8.06 -8.65 -4.46
C MET A 73 7.80 -7.16 -4.16
N ARG A 74 7.28 -6.85 -2.96
CA ARG A 74 6.94 -5.48 -2.57
C ARG A 74 8.16 -4.58 -2.60
N GLY A 75 8.06 -3.51 -3.40
CA GLY A 75 9.10 -2.49 -3.53
C GLY A 75 10.21 -2.82 -4.50
N LEU A 76 10.14 -3.93 -5.24
CA LEU A 76 11.03 -4.17 -6.36
C LEU A 76 10.67 -3.21 -7.49
N ILE A 77 11.58 -2.29 -7.75
CA ILE A 77 11.47 -1.29 -8.83
C ILE A 77 12.35 -1.76 -9.99
N VAL A 78 11.77 -1.77 -11.17
CA VAL A 78 12.49 -2.07 -12.42
C VAL A 78 12.63 -0.77 -13.21
N PRO A 79 13.88 -0.35 -13.55
CA PRO A 79 14.10 0.88 -14.28
C PRO A 79 13.58 0.76 -15.72
N LEU A 80 13.12 1.88 -16.29
CA LEU A 80 12.74 1.92 -17.72
C LEU A 80 13.96 1.77 -18.62
N GLU A 81 15.07 2.36 -18.21
CA GLU A 81 16.34 2.21 -18.89
C GLU A 81 17.05 0.95 -18.42
N LYS A 82 17.65 0.20 -19.34
CA LYS A 82 18.41 -1.02 -19.04
C LYS A 82 17.57 -2.16 -18.42
N SER A 83 16.31 -2.27 -18.81
CA SER A 83 15.49 -3.45 -18.50
C SER A 83 14.65 -3.87 -19.71
N ILE A 84 14.39 -5.17 -19.83
CA ILE A 84 13.52 -5.73 -20.89
C ILE A 84 12.10 -5.17 -20.71
N ALA A 85 11.57 -5.18 -19.51
CA ALA A 85 10.25 -4.61 -19.19
C ALA A 85 10.16 -3.12 -19.56
N GLY A 86 11.20 -2.34 -19.25
CA GLY A 86 11.26 -0.94 -19.61
C GLY A 86 11.31 -0.71 -21.13
N TRP A 87 12.02 -1.57 -21.86
CA TRP A 87 12.02 -1.54 -23.32
C TRP A 87 10.62 -1.81 -23.89
N ILE A 88 9.90 -2.82 -23.34
CA ILE A 88 8.52 -3.16 -23.74
C ILE A 88 7.59 -1.95 -23.56
N VAL A 89 7.65 -1.28 -22.40
CA VAL A 89 6.85 -0.08 -22.12
C VAL A 89 7.17 1.06 -23.11
N THR A 90 8.45 1.31 -23.33
CA THR A 90 8.91 2.43 -24.17
C THR A 90 8.56 2.23 -25.64
N ASN A 91 8.77 1.00 -26.15
CA ASN A 91 8.54 0.69 -27.57
C ASN A 91 7.12 0.19 -27.87
N ARG A 92 6.35 -0.15 -26.83
CA ARG A 92 4.98 -0.71 -26.93
C ARG A 92 4.92 -1.96 -27.81
N GLN A 93 5.95 -2.78 -27.75
CA GLN A 93 6.09 -3.99 -28.54
C GLN A 93 6.39 -5.19 -27.65
N SER A 94 5.92 -6.36 -28.08
CA SER A 94 6.28 -7.64 -27.44
C SER A 94 7.75 -7.97 -27.64
N VAL A 95 8.31 -8.74 -26.73
CA VAL A 95 9.68 -9.25 -26.81
C VAL A 95 9.66 -10.74 -26.48
N ARG A 96 10.33 -11.52 -27.34
CA ARG A 96 10.55 -12.96 -27.13
C ARG A 96 12.04 -13.22 -27.08
N ILE A 97 12.53 -13.77 -25.99
CA ILE A 97 13.95 -14.00 -25.71
C ILE A 97 14.14 -15.45 -25.29
N ASP A 98 15.00 -16.16 -26.03
CA ASP A 98 15.31 -17.58 -25.76
C ASP A 98 16.36 -17.75 -24.64
N ASP A 99 17.24 -16.76 -24.45
CA ASP A 99 18.29 -16.73 -23.43
C ASP A 99 18.48 -15.29 -22.94
N VAL A 100 17.89 -14.97 -21.78
CA VAL A 100 17.89 -13.61 -21.24
C VAL A 100 19.29 -13.12 -20.86
N HIS A 101 20.20 -14.02 -20.51
CA HIS A 101 21.57 -13.66 -20.14
C HIS A 101 22.42 -13.18 -21.32
N LYS A 102 21.94 -13.38 -22.55
CA LYS A 102 22.55 -12.84 -23.77
C LYS A 102 21.98 -11.51 -24.23
N ASP A 103 20.97 -11.01 -23.52
CA ASP A 103 20.33 -9.72 -23.83
C ASP A 103 20.86 -8.64 -22.89
N ASP A 104 21.48 -7.60 -23.44
CA ASP A 104 22.10 -6.50 -22.69
C ASP A 104 21.08 -5.69 -21.86
N ARG A 105 19.77 -5.87 -22.11
CA ARG A 105 18.68 -5.25 -21.37
C ARG A 105 18.26 -6.07 -20.15
N PHE A 106 18.83 -7.24 -19.92
CA PHE A 106 18.44 -8.07 -18.79
C PHE A 106 18.87 -7.46 -17.45
N PHE A 107 17.90 -7.13 -16.62
CA PHE A 107 18.13 -6.50 -15.32
C PHE A 107 18.34 -7.57 -14.24
N ILE A 108 19.57 -7.96 -14.02
CA ILE A 108 19.99 -9.08 -13.17
C ILE A 108 19.69 -8.88 -11.68
N ASP A 109 19.52 -7.64 -11.22
CA ASP A 109 19.30 -7.33 -9.81
C ASP A 109 18.00 -7.96 -9.28
N VAL A 110 16.97 -8.13 -10.12
CA VAL A 110 15.74 -8.85 -9.78
C VAL A 110 16.04 -10.31 -9.50
N GLU A 111 16.77 -10.98 -10.40
CA GLU A 111 17.14 -12.40 -10.24
C GLU A 111 17.95 -12.63 -8.96
N GLN A 112 18.90 -11.75 -8.65
CA GLN A 112 19.73 -11.83 -7.45
C GLN A 112 18.90 -11.59 -6.16
N THR A 113 17.91 -10.71 -6.22
CA THR A 113 17.08 -10.39 -5.07
C THR A 113 16.05 -11.49 -4.79
N VAL A 114 15.47 -12.05 -5.84
CA VAL A 114 14.39 -13.03 -5.78
C VAL A 114 14.91 -14.48 -5.65
N GLY A 115 16.13 -14.72 -6.14
CA GLY A 115 16.71 -16.06 -6.17
C GLY A 115 16.07 -17.01 -7.21
N TYR A 116 15.37 -16.45 -8.20
CA TYR A 116 14.74 -17.23 -9.28
C TYR A 116 15.50 -17.06 -10.57
N SER A 117 16.01 -18.16 -11.15
CA SER A 117 16.77 -18.11 -12.39
C SER A 117 15.87 -18.05 -13.62
N THR A 118 15.97 -16.94 -14.35
CA THR A 118 15.25 -16.69 -15.59
C THR A 118 16.13 -17.12 -16.78
N LYS A 119 15.63 -18.03 -17.61
CA LYS A 119 16.32 -18.51 -18.82
C LYS A 119 15.74 -17.90 -20.08
N SER A 120 14.44 -18.02 -20.27
CA SER A 120 13.71 -17.49 -21.41
C SER A 120 12.53 -16.66 -20.98
N MET A 121 12.15 -15.69 -21.82
CA MET A 121 11.09 -14.74 -21.51
C MET A 121 10.24 -14.46 -22.75
N LEU A 122 8.95 -14.29 -22.55
CA LEU A 122 8.04 -13.63 -23.47
C LEU A 122 7.33 -12.53 -22.70
N GLY A 123 7.55 -11.29 -23.08
CA GLY A 123 6.95 -10.11 -22.46
C GLY A 123 6.08 -9.36 -23.45
N ILE A 124 4.93 -8.88 -22.99
CA ILE A 124 4.01 -8.08 -23.79
C ILE A 124 3.60 -6.81 -23.03
N PRO A 125 3.34 -5.70 -23.74
CA PRO A 125 2.80 -4.51 -23.14
C PRO A 125 1.30 -4.67 -22.82
N LEU A 126 0.88 -4.23 -21.64
CA LEU A 126 -0.51 -4.06 -21.28
C LEU A 126 -0.96 -2.66 -21.69
N ILE A 127 -1.76 -2.56 -22.76
CA ILE A 127 -2.13 -1.28 -23.36
C ILE A 127 -3.65 -1.11 -23.38
N THR A 128 -4.14 0.03 -22.85
CA THR A 128 -5.53 0.48 -23.01
C THR A 128 -5.58 1.73 -23.87
N LYS A 129 -6.37 1.73 -24.95
CA LYS A 129 -6.44 2.85 -25.90
C LYS A 129 -5.04 3.30 -26.34
N ASN A 130 -4.46 4.32 -25.73
CA ASN A 130 -3.12 4.85 -26.04
C ASN A 130 -2.17 4.85 -24.84
N LYS A 131 -2.60 4.28 -23.70
CA LYS A 131 -1.83 4.29 -22.46
C LYS A 131 -1.26 2.91 -22.17
N VAL A 132 0.02 2.84 -21.83
CA VAL A 132 0.64 1.63 -21.27
C VAL A 132 0.30 1.57 -19.79
N VAL A 133 -0.35 0.48 -19.36
CA VAL A 133 -0.71 0.19 -17.96
C VAL A 133 0.43 -0.56 -17.26
N GLY A 134 1.16 -1.38 -18.02
CA GLY A 134 2.23 -2.20 -17.48
C GLY A 134 2.78 -3.19 -18.50
N VAL A 135 3.42 -4.23 -17.98
CA VAL A 135 3.98 -5.35 -18.75
C VAL A 135 3.50 -6.66 -18.14
N LEU A 136 3.12 -7.60 -18.97
CA LEU A 136 2.87 -8.99 -18.60
C LEU A 136 4.02 -9.83 -19.14
N GLU A 137 4.66 -10.59 -18.26
CA GLU A 137 5.79 -11.45 -18.59
C GLU A 137 5.47 -12.89 -18.24
N VAL A 138 5.89 -13.81 -19.11
CA VAL A 138 5.91 -15.25 -18.84
C VAL A 138 7.35 -15.73 -18.97
N LEU A 139 7.79 -16.54 -18.01
CA LEU A 139 9.18 -16.91 -17.81
C LEU A 139 9.38 -18.40 -17.93
N ASN A 140 10.48 -18.82 -18.52
CA ASN A 140 10.93 -20.20 -18.60
C ASN A 140 9.90 -21.14 -19.26
N LYS A 141 9.85 -21.20 -20.57
CA LYS A 141 9.01 -22.15 -21.31
C LYS A 141 9.36 -23.59 -20.89
N LYS A 142 8.39 -24.33 -20.40
CA LYS A 142 8.60 -25.71 -19.88
C LYS A 142 9.12 -26.68 -20.93
N ARG A 143 8.73 -26.51 -22.22
CA ARG A 143 9.19 -27.35 -23.34
C ARG A 143 9.44 -26.48 -24.56
N GLY A 144 10.64 -26.58 -25.13
CA GLY A 144 11.04 -25.85 -26.33
C GLY A 144 11.27 -24.35 -26.08
N ARG A 145 10.79 -23.52 -27.00
CA ARG A 145 10.91 -22.05 -26.98
C ARG A 145 9.54 -21.42 -27.09
N PHE A 146 9.39 -20.17 -26.68
CA PHE A 146 8.18 -19.41 -26.96
C PHE A 146 7.99 -19.23 -28.46
N THR A 147 6.78 -19.45 -28.95
CA THR A 147 6.41 -19.45 -30.35
C THR A 147 5.49 -18.28 -30.71
N ASP A 148 5.29 -18.02 -32.03
CA ASP A 148 4.33 -17.00 -32.48
C ASP A 148 2.90 -17.25 -31.97
N PRO A 149 2.38 -18.51 -31.89
CA PRO A 149 1.11 -18.77 -31.22
C PRO A 149 1.08 -18.39 -29.73
N ASP A 150 2.16 -18.64 -28.97
CA ASP A 150 2.24 -18.23 -27.57
C ASP A 150 2.16 -16.70 -27.44
N GLU A 151 2.90 -15.97 -28.27
CA GLU A 151 2.90 -14.52 -28.33
C GLU A 151 1.52 -13.96 -28.69
N SER A 152 0.88 -14.55 -29.69
CA SER A 152 -0.47 -14.16 -30.13
C SER A 152 -1.50 -14.37 -29.03
N MET A 153 -1.50 -15.53 -28.37
CA MET A 153 -2.41 -15.83 -27.25
C MET A 153 -2.17 -14.87 -26.07
N LEU A 154 -0.92 -14.68 -25.68
CA LEU A 154 -0.57 -13.80 -24.58
C LEU A 154 -0.97 -12.34 -24.90
N THR A 155 -0.79 -11.88 -26.14
CA THR A 155 -1.17 -10.55 -26.58
C THR A 155 -2.67 -10.32 -26.47
N VAL A 156 -3.49 -11.30 -26.86
CA VAL A 156 -4.95 -11.20 -26.72
C VAL A 156 -5.34 -11.16 -25.25
N LEU A 157 -4.78 -12.04 -24.42
CA LEU A 157 -5.02 -12.03 -22.97
C LEU A 157 -4.57 -10.71 -22.34
N GLY A 158 -3.39 -10.19 -22.72
CA GLY A 158 -2.87 -8.94 -22.21
C GLY A 158 -3.72 -7.72 -22.58
N ALA A 159 -4.32 -7.71 -23.77
CA ALA A 159 -5.25 -6.65 -24.14
C ALA A 159 -6.52 -6.66 -23.27
N GLN A 160 -7.06 -7.85 -22.96
CA GLN A 160 -8.20 -7.99 -22.04
C GLN A 160 -7.79 -7.64 -20.60
N ALA A 161 -6.67 -8.15 -20.15
CA ALA A 161 -6.10 -7.85 -18.84
C ALA A 161 -5.89 -6.34 -18.63
N ALA A 162 -5.34 -5.64 -19.62
CA ALA A 162 -5.13 -4.19 -19.54
C ALA A 162 -6.45 -3.43 -19.30
N VAL A 163 -7.52 -3.80 -20.02
CA VAL A 163 -8.85 -3.19 -19.83
C VAL A 163 -9.43 -3.55 -18.47
N ALA A 164 -9.32 -4.80 -18.04
CA ALA A 164 -9.84 -5.26 -16.75
C ALA A 164 -9.10 -4.57 -15.57
N ILE A 165 -7.78 -4.45 -15.63
CA ILE A 165 -6.97 -3.72 -14.63
C ILE A 165 -7.38 -2.25 -14.55
N GLU A 166 -7.55 -1.58 -15.69
CA GLU A 166 -7.98 -0.18 -15.71
C GLU A 166 -9.39 -0.02 -15.13
N ASN A 167 -10.32 -0.92 -15.46
CA ASN A 167 -11.68 -0.92 -14.91
C ASN A 167 -11.68 -1.17 -13.39
N ALA A 168 -10.92 -2.15 -12.91
CA ALA A 168 -10.81 -2.43 -11.48
C ALA A 168 -10.24 -1.21 -10.71
N ARG A 169 -9.22 -0.54 -11.26
CA ARG A 169 -8.67 0.69 -10.68
C ARG A 169 -9.68 1.83 -10.66
N LEU A 170 -10.44 2.03 -11.75
CA LEU A 170 -11.49 3.06 -11.81
C LEU A 170 -12.61 2.76 -10.80
N PHE A 171 -12.97 1.49 -10.65
CA PHE A 171 -13.97 1.06 -9.68
C PHE A 171 -13.51 1.33 -8.24
N GLN A 172 -12.29 0.92 -7.88
CA GLN A 172 -11.71 1.20 -6.56
C GLN A 172 -11.65 2.72 -6.27
N GLN A 173 -11.31 3.52 -7.28
CA GLN A 173 -11.29 4.98 -7.15
C GLN A 173 -12.70 5.55 -6.96
N SER A 174 -13.70 5.00 -7.67
CA SER A 174 -15.09 5.40 -7.53
C SER A 174 -15.66 5.08 -6.16
N ASP A 175 -15.38 3.88 -5.64
CA ASP A 175 -15.80 3.45 -4.30
C ASP A 175 -15.19 4.35 -3.22
N LEU A 176 -13.90 4.64 -3.33
CA LEU A 176 -13.22 5.54 -2.40
C LEU A 176 -13.87 6.93 -2.40
N ILE A 177 -14.25 7.46 -3.57
CA ILE A 177 -14.95 8.75 -3.69
C ILE A 177 -16.35 8.66 -3.07
N ALA A 178 -17.09 7.58 -3.32
CA ALA A 178 -18.43 7.40 -2.78
C ALA A 178 -18.43 7.34 -1.24
N GLU A 179 -17.49 6.61 -0.66
CA GLU A 179 -17.28 6.55 0.80
C GLU A 179 -16.89 7.92 1.37
N PHE A 180 -15.99 8.64 0.70
CA PHE A 180 -15.59 10.00 1.10
C PHE A 180 -16.77 10.97 1.11
N VAL A 181 -17.60 10.95 0.05
CA VAL A 181 -18.81 11.79 -0.02
C VAL A 181 -19.79 11.43 1.09
N HIS A 182 -19.93 10.14 1.41
CA HIS A 182 -20.76 9.69 2.52
C HIS A 182 -20.26 10.25 3.87
N GLU A 183 -18.96 10.15 4.13
CA GLU A 183 -18.33 10.67 5.36
C GLU A 183 -18.35 12.21 5.44
N LEU A 184 -18.39 12.92 4.32
CA LEU A 184 -18.59 14.38 4.30
C LEU A 184 -20.03 14.80 4.61
N ARG A 185 -21.02 14.00 4.23
CA ARG A 185 -22.45 14.35 4.37
C ARG A 185 -22.83 14.53 5.83
N THR A 186 -22.37 13.66 6.72
CA THR A 186 -22.71 13.68 8.15
C THR A 186 -22.28 14.97 8.86
N PRO A 187 -20.98 15.38 8.81
CA PRO A 187 -20.55 16.65 9.41
C PRO A 187 -21.20 17.87 8.77
N LEU A 188 -21.44 17.87 7.45
CA LEU A 188 -22.13 18.96 6.78
C LEU A 188 -23.59 19.10 7.26
N ALA A 189 -24.30 18.01 7.47
CA ALA A 189 -25.65 18.03 8.04
C ALA A 189 -25.64 18.56 9.48
N SER A 190 -24.66 18.15 10.30
CA SER A 190 -24.46 18.67 11.65
C SER A 190 -24.22 20.19 11.65
N LEU A 191 -23.32 20.68 10.79
CA LEU A 191 -23.05 22.11 10.62
C LEU A 191 -24.30 22.88 10.18
N SER A 192 -25.06 22.36 9.22
CA SER A 192 -26.30 22.98 8.75
C SER A 192 -27.32 23.11 9.87
N THR A 193 -27.49 22.04 10.67
CA THR A 193 -28.38 22.07 11.83
C THR A 193 -27.91 23.07 12.90
N ALA A 194 -26.61 23.07 13.20
CA ALA A 194 -26.01 23.97 14.17
C ALA A 194 -26.18 25.45 13.76
N THR A 195 -25.94 25.78 12.50
CA THR A 195 -26.14 27.15 11.98
C THR A 195 -27.63 27.56 12.01
N TYR A 196 -28.56 26.64 11.68
CA TYR A 196 -29.98 26.91 11.78
C TYR A 196 -30.41 27.20 13.22
N LEU A 197 -29.88 26.44 14.20
CA LEU A 197 -30.17 26.66 15.61
C LEU A 197 -29.70 28.04 16.08
N LEU A 198 -28.56 28.57 15.61
CA LEU A 198 -28.04 29.88 15.96
C LEU A 198 -28.94 31.05 15.51
N LEU A 199 -29.85 30.82 14.55
CA LEU A 199 -30.82 31.82 14.10
C LEU A 199 -32.01 31.99 15.05
N ARG A 200 -32.16 31.12 16.07
CA ARG A 200 -33.25 31.20 17.05
C ARG A 200 -32.98 32.37 18.04
N PRO A 201 -33.93 33.32 18.21
CA PRO A 201 -33.70 34.49 19.07
C PRO A 201 -33.67 34.14 20.56
N GLU A 202 -34.33 33.06 20.98
CA GLU A 202 -34.54 32.67 22.39
C GLU A 202 -33.39 31.88 23.02
N MET A 203 -32.24 31.77 22.34
CA MET A 203 -31.12 30.97 22.79
C MET A 203 -30.30 31.65 23.86
N SER A 204 -29.95 30.93 24.95
CA SER A 204 -29.02 31.44 25.96
C SER A 204 -27.61 31.61 25.42
N ARG A 205 -26.80 32.46 26.10
CA ARG A 205 -25.41 32.67 25.70
C ARG A 205 -24.60 31.36 25.76
N GLU A 206 -24.79 30.55 26.80
CA GLU A 206 -24.12 29.28 27.00
C GLU A 206 -24.45 28.29 25.88
N GLN A 207 -25.72 28.20 25.48
CA GLN A 207 -26.15 27.36 24.37
C GLN A 207 -25.53 27.80 23.03
N ARG A 208 -25.45 29.12 22.82
CA ARG A 208 -24.83 29.70 21.62
C ARG A 208 -23.34 29.37 21.56
N ASP A 209 -22.62 29.56 22.69
CA ASP A 209 -21.20 29.26 22.80
C ASP A 209 -20.91 27.77 22.58
N GLN A 210 -21.77 26.87 23.09
CA GLN A 210 -21.67 25.43 22.82
C GLN A 210 -21.85 25.10 21.34
N ILE A 211 -22.82 25.72 20.65
CA ILE A 211 -23.04 25.49 19.22
C ILE A 211 -21.87 26.03 18.40
N VAL A 212 -21.34 27.19 18.72
CA VAL A 212 -20.16 27.75 18.05
C VAL A 212 -18.96 26.83 18.20
N ASN A 213 -18.72 26.30 19.41
CA ASN A 213 -17.67 25.31 19.65
C ASN A 213 -17.88 24.01 18.85
N ASN A 214 -19.13 23.54 18.75
CA ASN A 214 -19.45 22.36 17.92
C ASN A 214 -19.17 22.61 16.44
N ILE A 215 -19.55 23.81 15.92
CA ILE A 215 -19.25 24.23 14.54
C ILE A 215 -17.74 24.25 14.32
N HIS A 216 -16.98 24.83 15.24
CA HIS A 216 -15.52 24.89 15.14
C HIS A 216 -14.89 23.48 15.09
N ASN A 217 -15.30 22.61 16.02
CA ASN A 217 -14.79 21.23 16.08
C ASN A 217 -15.11 20.43 14.81
N GLU A 218 -16.33 20.59 14.28
CA GLU A 218 -16.75 19.89 13.07
C GLU A 218 -16.02 20.40 11.82
N THR A 219 -15.71 21.71 11.78
CA THR A 219 -14.88 22.31 10.72
C THR A 219 -13.45 21.76 10.76
N LEU A 220 -12.84 21.64 11.94
CA LEU A 220 -11.52 21.01 12.10
C LEU A 220 -11.53 19.54 11.65
N ARG A 221 -12.61 18.81 11.98
CA ARG A 221 -12.80 17.43 11.55
C ARG A 221 -12.89 17.31 10.03
N LEU A 222 -13.66 18.18 9.36
CA LEU A 222 -13.78 18.22 7.90
C LEU A 222 -12.42 18.49 7.23
N ASN A 223 -11.65 19.46 7.74
CA ASN A 223 -10.32 19.75 7.23
C ASN A 223 -9.38 18.55 7.37
N SER A 224 -9.41 17.86 8.52
CA SER A 224 -8.62 16.65 8.73
C SER A 224 -9.04 15.52 7.79
N LEU A 225 -10.36 15.33 7.58
CA LEU A 225 -10.89 14.32 6.65
C LEU A 225 -10.44 14.60 5.22
N ALA A 226 -10.58 15.85 4.74
CA ALA A 226 -10.17 16.24 3.40
C ALA A 226 -8.65 16.04 3.19
N SER A 227 -7.82 16.45 4.16
CA SER A 227 -6.37 16.26 4.09
C SER A 227 -5.98 14.79 4.08
N SER A 228 -6.59 13.98 4.95
CA SER A 228 -6.36 12.53 4.99
C SER A 228 -6.78 11.83 3.70
N PHE A 229 -7.91 12.25 3.11
CA PHE A 229 -8.38 11.71 1.83
C PHE A 229 -7.40 12.03 0.69
N LEU A 230 -6.91 13.28 0.60
CA LEU A 230 -5.92 13.67 -0.40
C LEU A 230 -4.60 12.91 -0.24
N ASP A 231 -4.14 12.71 1.01
CA ASP A 231 -2.94 11.91 1.29
C ASP A 231 -3.14 10.45 0.85
N LEU A 232 -4.29 9.84 1.20
CA LEU A 232 -4.61 8.46 0.79
C LEU A 232 -4.69 8.33 -0.73
N ALA A 233 -5.41 9.22 -1.41
CA ALA A 233 -5.55 9.20 -2.86
C ALA A 233 -4.20 9.34 -3.59
N ARG A 234 -3.27 10.13 -3.04
CA ARG A 234 -1.90 10.23 -3.57
C ARG A 234 -1.10 8.96 -3.34
N LEU A 235 -1.19 8.35 -2.15
CA LEU A 235 -0.51 7.11 -1.83
C LEU A 235 -1.00 5.95 -2.71
N GLU A 236 -2.33 5.81 -2.87
CA GLU A 236 -2.93 4.74 -3.70
C GLU A 236 -2.67 4.89 -5.19
N SER A 237 -2.55 6.13 -5.68
CA SER A 237 -2.22 6.36 -7.08
C SER A 237 -0.74 6.07 -7.42
N GLY A 238 0.09 5.66 -6.44
CA GLY A 238 1.53 5.46 -6.60
C GLY A 238 2.32 6.76 -6.82
N ARG A 239 1.66 7.94 -6.75
CA ARG A 239 2.28 9.24 -7.05
C ARG A 239 3.16 9.80 -5.93
N VAL A 240 3.24 9.12 -4.80
CA VAL A 240 4.07 9.55 -3.68
C VAL A 240 5.48 9.01 -3.87
N GLN A 241 6.41 9.91 -4.18
CA GLN A 241 7.84 9.61 -4.13
C GLN A 241 8.35 9.83 -2.70
N PHE A 242 8.72 8.74 -2.02
CA PHE A 242 9.31 8.82 -0.69
C PHE A 242 10.74 9.35 -0.76
N ARG A 243 11.00 10.44 -0.05
CA ARG A 243 12.35 11.03 0.05
C ARG A 243 13.13 10.31 1.14
N LYS A 244 13.70 9.15 0.79
CA LYS A 244 14.50 8.36 1.74
C LYS A 244 15.77 9.11 2.13
N MET A 245 15.98 9.26 3.42
CA MET A 245 17.17 9.87 4.02
C MET A 245 17.59 9.10 5.27
N ARG A 246 18.85 9.19 5.63
CA ARG A 246 19.34 8.57 6.88
C ARG A 246 19.09 9.48 8.05
N PHE A 247 18.48 8.95 9.10
CA PHE A 247 18.21 9.69 10.35
C PHE A 247 18.21 8.76 11.56
N SER A 248 18.32 9.34 12.74
CA SER A 248 18.23 8.64 14.02
C SER A 248 16.76 8.29 14.31
N ALA A 249 16.44 7.00 14.41
CA ALA A 249 15.13 6.55 14.84
C ALA A 249 14.84 6.98 16.29
N ALA A 250 15.83 6.90 17.17
CA ALA A 250 15.69 7.33 18.57
C ALA A 250 15.28 8.81 18.67
N ASP A 251 15.97 9.71 17.93
CA ASP A 251 15.65 11.15 17.95
C ASP A 251 14.21 11.40 17.45
N LEU A 252 13.79 10.68 16.41
CA LEU A 252 12.43 10.79 15.91
C LEU A 252 11.38 10.34 16.94
N LEU A 253 11.66 9.28 17.70
CA LEU A 253 10.75 8.80 18.74
C LEU A 253 10.62 9.79 19.89
N TYR A 254 11.73 10.39 20.33
CA TYR A 254 11.70 11.45 21.34
C TYR A 254 10.95 12.69 20.84
N GLU A 255 11.17 13.11 19.58
CA GLU A 255 10.44 14.23 18.97
C GLU A 255 8.93 13.95 18.93
N CYS A 256 8.51 12.76 18.50
CA CYS A 256 7.09 12.38 18.47
C CYS A 256 6.47 12.38 19.88
N ARG A 257 7.20 11.88 20.90
CA ARG A 257 6.77 11.96 22.30
C ARG A 257 6.53 13.43 22.70
N ASP A 258 7.50 14.30 22.44
CA ASP A 258 7.43 15.71 22.87
C ASP A 258 6.27 16.45 22.20
N VAL A 259 6.02 16.19 20.95
CA VAL A 259 4.84 16.74 20.22
C VAL A 259 3.53 16.29 20.88
N MET A 260 3.47 15.06 21.42
CA MET A 260 2.25 14.49 22.00
C MET A 260 2.08 14.76 23.50
N MET A 261 3.09 15.32 24.18
CA MET A 261 3.10 15.51 25.63
C MET A 261 1.95 16.37 26.15
N SER A 262 1.65 17.50 25.51
CA SER A 262 0.55 18.38 25.95
C SER A 262 -0.79 17.63 25.93
N LYS A 263 -1.07 16.92 24.83
CA LYS A 263 -2.30 16.15 24.67
C LYS A 263 -2.40 14.99 25.65
N ALA A 264 -1.28 14.34 25.96
CA ALA A 264 -1.24 13.26 26.94
C ALA A 264 -1.49 13.79 28.37
N GLN A 265 -0.92 14.96 28.72
CA GLN A 265 -1.12 15.61 30.01
C GLN A 265 -2.59 16.01 30.23
N GLU A 266 -3.25 16.57 29.20
CA GLU A 266 -4.67 16.91 29.26
C GLU A 266 -5.55 15.70 29.60
N MET A 267 -5.14 14.50 29.18
CA MET A 267 -5.84 13.25 29.45
C MET A 267 -5.25 12.45 30.62
N SER A 268 -4.28 13.02 31.35
CA SER A 268 -3.57 12.38 32.47
C SER A 268 -2.89 11.05 32.08
N ILE A 269 -2.28 10.99 30.87
CA ILE A 269 -1.62 9.80 30.33
C ILE A 269 -0.10 9.99 30.41
N GLN A 270 0.60 8.96 30.84
CA GLN A 270 2.07 8.95 30.88
C GLN A 270 2.64 8.36 29.59
N ILE A 271 3.53 9.08 28.92
CA ILE A 271 4.28 8.55 27.75
C ILE A 271 5.72 8.24 28.20
N ARG A 272 6.16 7.02 27.92
CA ARG A 272 7.55 6.56 28.14
C ARG A 272 8.16 6.13 26.82
N VAL A 273 9.45 6.39 26.66
CA VAL A 273 10.26 5.95 25.50
C VAL A 273 11.34 5.04 26.04
N ASP A 274 11.42 3.85 25.48
CA ASP A 274 12.42 2.83 25.78
C ASP A 274 13.11 2.41 24.49
N VAL A 275 14.34 2.89 24.30
CA VAL A 275 15.12 2.66 23.07
C VAL A 275 16.57 2.35 23.44
N PRO A 276 17.23 1.39 22.77
CA PRO A 276 18.65 1.11 22.95
C PRO A 276 19.51 2.32 22.58
N ASN A 277 20.58 2.55 23.34
CA ASN A 277 21.51 3.64 23.07
C ASN A 277 22.26 3.50 21.73
N ASP A 278 22.39 2.27 21.23
CA ASP A 278 23.07 1.90 19.99
C ASP A 278 22.10 1.70 18.83
N MET A 279 20.89 2.27 18.90
CA MET A 279 19.89 2.17 17.83
C MET A 279 20.44 2.68 16.49
N PRO A 280 20.41 1.87 15.41
CA PRO A 280 21.00 2.25 14.13
C PRO A 280 20.23 3.38 13.45
N LEU A 281 20.90 4.06 12.52
CA LEU A 281 20.23 4.98 11.60
C LEU A 281 19.26 4.20 10.71
N MET A 282 18.10 4.80 10.49
CA MET A 282 17.11 4.35 9.51
C MET A 282 17.29 5.07 8.18
N GLU A 283 16.92 4.39 7.08
CA GLU A 283 16.82 5.01 5.77
C GLU A 283 15.37 4.95 5.28
N ALA A 284 14.67 6.07 5.46
CA ALA A 284 13.25 6.20 5.14
C ALA A 284 12.89 7.68 4.88
N ASP A 285 11.66 7.94 4.46
CA ASP A 285 11.10 9.28 4.45
C ASP A 285 10.73 9.67 5.89
N ARG A 286 11.57 10.50 6.50
CA ARG A 286 11.47 10.88 7.91
C ARG A 286 10.11 11.49 8.27
N ASP A 287 9.61 12.36 7.38
CA ASP A 287 8.34 13.07 7.63
C ASP A 287 7.15 12.11 7.54
N LYS A 288 7.19 11.15 6.61
CA LYS A 288 6.16 10.13 6.48
C LYS A 288 6.19 9.13 7.64
N ILE A 289 7.36 8.71 8.10
CA ILE A 289 7.47 7.87 9.32
C ILE A 289 6.98 8.65 10.54
N LYS A 290 7.34 9.94 10.68
CA LYS A 290 6.80 10.81 11.73
C LYS A 290 5.27 10.86 11.69
N GLN A 291 4.67 11.01 10.51
CA GLN A 291 3.22 10.99 10.31
C GLN A 291 2.58 9.69 10.83
N VAL A 292 3.20 8.53 10.54
CA VAL A 292 2.75 7.23 11.07
C VAL A 292 2.81 7.20 12.59
N LEU A 293 3.94 7.56 13.18
CA LEU A 293 4.15 7.51 14.62
C LEU A 293 3.18 8.44 15.36
N LEU A 294 2.98 9.66 14.89
CA LEU A 294 2.04 10.61 15.48
C LEU A 294 0.58 10.12 15.38
N ASN A 295 0.20 9.45 14.29
CA ASN A 295 -1.12 8.87 14.16
C ASN A 295 -1.34 7.71 15.17
N LEU A 296 -0.37 6.80 15.29
CA LEU A 296 -0.44 5.71 16.26
C LEU A 296 -0.44 6.23 17.71
N LEU A 297 0.41 7.20 18.03
CA LEU A 297 0.44 7.84 19.36
C LEU A 297 -0.85 8.57 19.67
N SER A 298 -1.41 9.31 18.69
CA SER A 298 -2.70 9.98 18.86
C SER A 298 -3.81 8.98 19.17
N ASN A 299 -3.81 7.81 18.52
CA ASN A 299 -4.76 6.74 18.81
C ASN A 299 -4.52 6.14 20.21
N ALA A 300 -3.27 5.86 20.59
CA ALA A 300 -2.89 5.33 21.89
C ALA A 300 -3.30 6.24 23.06
N ILE A 301 -3.29 7.57 22.84
CA ILE A 301 -3.76 8.55 23.85
C ILE A 301 -5.28 8.63 23.83
N LYS A 302 -5.89 8.74 22.65
CA LYS A 302 -7.33 8.96 22.46
C LYS A 302 -8.18 7.81 22.99
N TYR A 303 -7.73 6.58 22.80
CA TYR A 303 -8.44 5.35 23.21
C TYR A 303 -7.91 4.79 24.54
N ASN A 304 -7.09 5.58 25.26
CA ASN A 304 -6.63 5.20 26.58
C ASN A 304 -7.73 5.44 27.64
N ARG A 305 -7.45 4.95 28.84
CA ARG A 305 -8.23 5.22 30.04
C ARG A 305 -7.56 6.33 30.86
N PRO A 306 -8.29 7.05 31.72
CA PRO A 306 -7.71 8.02 32.63
C PRO A 306 -6.58 7.40 33.46
N ASN A 307 -5.50 8.13 33.65
CA ASN A 307 -4.27 7.67 34.32
C ASN A 307 -3.59 6.45 33.70
N GLY A 308 -3.88 6.19 32.40
CA GLY A 308 -3.20 5.15 31.66
C GLY A 308 -1.79 5.53 31.22
N SER A 309 -1.16 4.64 30.46
CA SER A 309 0.18 4.87 29.94
C SER A 309 0.32 4.47 28.47
N VAL A 310 1.30 5.08 27.81
CA VAL A 310 1.76 4.72 26.46
C VAL A 310 3.26 4.45 26.54
N LEU A 311 3.68 3.29 26.08
CA LEU A 311 5.08 2.91 25.95
C LEU A 311 5.47 2.90 24.49
N ILE A 312 6.50 3.64 24.12
CA ILE A 312 7.16 3.61 22.82
C ILE A 312 8.44 2.79 22.99
N ASN A 313 8.47 1.60 22.42
CA ASN A 313 9.62 0.72 22.47
C ASN A 313 10.28 0.67 21.09
N GLY A 314 11.60 0.92 21.03
CA GLY A 314 12.42 0.75 19.85
C GLY A 314 13.35 -0.44 20.01
N SER A 315 13.45 -1.27 18.99
CA SER A 315 14.37 -2.39 18.93
C SER A 315 14.90 -2.59 17.51
N PHE A 316 15.94 -3.37 17.35
CA PHE A 316 16.50 -3.65 16.03
C PHE A 316 17.12 -5.05 15.94
N SER A 317 17.13 -5.57 14.72
CA SER A 317 17.83 -6.78 14.33
C SER A 317 18.87 -6.45 13.24
N PRO A 318 19.65 -7.41 12.72
CA PRO A 318 20.55 -7.17 11.60
C PRO A 318 19.86 -6.59 10.37
N ASN A 319 18.60 -6.96 10.12
CA ASN A 319 17.88 -6.64 8.90
C ASN A 319 16.70 -5.66 9.09
N GLU A 320 16.29 -5.39 10.32
CA GLU A 320 15.04 -4.69 10.61
C GLU A 320 15.17 -3.76 11.81
N VAL A 321 14.49 -2.61 11.74
CA VAL A 321 14.22 -1.73 12.88
C VAL A 321 12.74 -1.88 13.22
N SER A 322 12.44 -2.13 14.49
CA SER A 322 11.09 -2.32 15.00
C SER A 322 10.74 -1.22 16.00
N ILE A 323 9.58 -0.60 15.82
CA ILE A 323 9.02 0.40 16.71
C ILE A 323 7.66 -0.09 17.18
N VAL A 324 7.47 -0.25 18.48
CA VAL A 324 6.22 -0.71 19.08
C VAL A 324 5.63 0.39 19.94
N ILE A 325 4.38 0.76 19.66
CA ILE A 325 3.60 1.69 20.49
C ILE A 325 2.52 0.87 21.20
N GLN A 326 2.64 0.80 22.52
CA GLN A 326 1.72 0.05 23.39
C GLN A 326 0.99 1.00 24.32
N ASP A 327 -0.33 0.85 24.40
CA ASP A 327 -1.20 1.56 25.33
C ASP A 327 -1.85 0.61 26.34
N THR A 328 -2.35 1.19 27.44
CA THR A 328 -3.13 0.51 28.47
C THR A 328 -4.61 0.86 28.36
N GLY A 329 -5.08 1.13 27.17
CA GLY A 329 -6.42 1.63 26.87
C GLY A 329 -7.52 0.59 26.95
N VAL A 330 -8.61 0.88 26.24
CA VAL A 330 -9.81 0.03 26.25
C VAL A 330 -9.65 -1.27 25.46
N GLY A 331 -8.62 -1.35 24.60
CA GLY A 331 -8.41 -2.48 23.70
C GLY A 331 -9.37 -2.48 22.52
N ILE A 332 -9.22 -3.48 21.66
CA ILE A 332 -9.96 -3.64 20.40
C ILE A 332 -10.59 -5.05 20.41
N PRO A 333 -11.86 -5.21 20.04
CA PRO A 333 -12.49 -6.52 19.87
C PRO A 333 -11.78 -7.36 18.81
N ASP A 334 -11.66 -8.67 19.04
CA ASP A 334 -10.96 -9.58 18.12
C ASP A 334 -11.57 -9.57 16.71
N GLU A 335 -12.90 -9.43 16.62
CA GLU A 335 -13.63 -9.32 15.34
C GLU A 335 -13.29 -8.06 14.54
N SER A 336 -12.85 -6.98 15.22
CA SER A 336 -12.47 -5.72 14.58
C SER A 336 -11.02 -5.70 14.09
N ILE A 337 -10.15 -6.56 14.61
CA ILE A 337 -8.71 -6.56 14.31
C ILE A 337 -8.41 -6.72 12.81
N PRO A 338 -9.05 -7.64 12.07
CA PRO A 338 -8.82 -7.82 10.63
C PRO A 338 -9.15 -6.57 9.80
N HIS A 339 -10.11 -5.77 10.25
CA HIS A 339 -10.68 -4.63 9.53
C HIS A 339 -10.01 -3.28 9.86
N LEU A 340 -9.13 -3.22 10.87
CA LEU A 340 -8.57 -1.95 11.37
C LEU A 340 -7.84 -1.11 10.33
N PHE A 341 -7.29 -1.74 9.31
CA PHE A 341 -6.55 -1.07 8.24
C PHE A 341 -7.41 -0.82 6.99
N GLU A 342 -8.69 -1.17 7.02
CA GLU A 342 -9.63 -0.81 5.97
C GLU A 342 -9.94 0.69 6.02
N LYS A 343 -10.28 1.25 4.87
CA LYS A 343 -10.59 2.67 4.73
C LYS A 343 -11.90 2.97 5.44
N PHE A 344 -11.95 4.13 6.11
CA PHE A 344 -13.12 4.61 6.87
C PHE A 344 -13.61 3.69 7.99
N TYR A 345 -12.94 2.54 8.22
CA TYR A 345 -13.34 1.62 9.27
C TYR A 345 -13.15 2.23 10.67
N ARG A 346 -14.15 2.03 11.52
CA ARG A 346 -14.14 2.45 12.93
C ARG A 346 -14.77 1.35 13.78
N VAL A 347 -14.19 1.11 14.95
CA VAL A 347 -14.72 0.15 15.93
C VAL A 347 -16.02 0.71 16.50
N ARG A 348 -17.14 0.02 16.34
CA ARG A 348 -18.49 0.49 16.71
C ARG A 348 -18.64 0.84 18.19
N GLU A 349 -18.02 0.06 19.08
CA GLU A 349 -18.05 0.32 20.52
C GLU A 349 -17.38 1.62 20.94
N HIS A 350 -16.58 2.20 20.07
CA HIS A 350 -15.89 3.47 20.28
C HIS A 350 -16.55 4.63 19.52
N GLU A 351 -17.62 4.38 18.77
CA GLU A 351 -18.41 5.43 18.11
C GLU A 351 -19.09 6.33 19.16
N GLY A 352 -18.83 7.64 19.05
CA GLY A 352 -19.34 8.64 20.00
C GLY A 352 -18.37 9.01 21.14
N LYS A 353 -17.37 8.19 21.46
CA LYS A 353 -16.36 8.53 22.47
C LYS A 353 -15.12 9.25 21.90
N ALA A 354 -14.89 9.13 20.62
CA ALA A 354 -13.70 9.68 20.01
C ALA A 354 -13.92 10.04 18.53
N THR A 355 -13.61 11.29 18.17
CA THR A 355 -13.66 11.80 16.80
C THR A 355 -12.50 11.23 15.95
N GLY A 356 -12.78 10.75 14.73
CA GLY A 356 -11.75 10.26 13.81
C GLY A 356 -12.31 10.04 12.41
N THR A 357 -11.42 10.03 11.41
CA THR A 357 -11.78 9.92 9.99
C THR A 357 -11.86 8.48 9.50
N GLY A 358 -11.33 7.50 10.24
CA GLY A 358 -11.20 6.12 9.78
C GLY A 358 -10.09 5.90 8.72
N LEU A 359 -9.39 6.98 8.31
CA LEU A 359 -8.35 6.92 7.28
C LEU A 359 -6.93 6.79 7.85
N GLY A 360 -6.73 7.09 9.14
CA GLY A 360 -5.40 7.19 9.71
C GLY A 360 -4.60 5.88 9.65
N LEU A 361 -5.20 4.75 10.02
CA LEU A 361 -4.51 3.45 10.01
C LEU A 361 -4.28 2.92 8.59
N SER A 362 -5.19 3.15 7.65
CA SER A 362 -4.99 2.81 6.24
C SER A 362 -3.84 3.62 5.63
N ILE A 363 -3.72 4.91 5.95
CA ILE A 363 -2.57 5.75 5.55
C ILE A 363 -1.27 5.22 6.17
N CYS A 364 -1.27 4.83 7.46
CA CYS A 364 -0.10 4.21 8.10
C CYS A 364 0.34 2.95 7.36
N LYS A 365 -0.58 2.06 7.03
CA LYS A 365 -0.31 0.83 6.28
C LYS A 365 0.34 1.15 4.93
N GLN A 366 -0.22 2.09 4.16
CA GLN A 366 0.30 2.50 2.85
C GLN A 366 1.72 3.10 2.94
N ILE A 367 1.96 3.97 3.93
CA ILE A 367 3.29 4.57 4.14
C ILE A 367 4.30 3.47 4.48
N ILE A 368 3.99 2.58 5.42
CA ILE A 368 4.90 1.53 5.85
C ILE A 368 5.17 0.52 4.73
N GLN A 369 4.16 0.14 3.97
CA GLN A 369 4.30 -0.71 2.78
C GLN A 369 5.19 -0.05 1.72
N GLY A 370 5.01 1.24 1.45
CA GLY A 370 5.87 2.00 0.52
C GLY A 370 7.33 2.13 0.97
N HIS A 371 7.63 1.80 2.22
CA HIS A 371 8.98 1.68 2.76
C HIS A 371 9.47 0.22 2.87
N ASN A 372 8.78 -0.72 2.24
CA ASN A 372 9.05 -2.17 2.30
C ASN A 372 8.99 -2.71 3.74
N GLY A 373 8.17 -2.10 4.57
CA GLY A 373 7.94 -2.49 5.95
C GLY A 373 6.59 -3.19 6.14
N ARG A 374 6.32 -3.60 7.37
CA ARG A 374 5.03 -4.14 7.79
C ARG A 374 4.54 -3.46 9.06
N ILE A 375 3.23 -3.41 9.23
CA ILE A 375 2.56 -2.92 10.42
C ILE A 375 1.72 -4.05 11.01
N GLU A 376 1.81 -4.26 12.32
CA GLU A 376 1.13 -5.31 13.06
C GLU A 376 0.32 -4.72 14.20
N VAL A 377 -0.74 -5.41 14.62
CA VAL A 377 -1.54 -5.04 15.77
C VAL A 377 -1.80 -6.25 16.65
N LYS A 378 -1.66 -6.05 17.96
CA LYS A 378 -2.06 -7.00 19.00
C LYS A 378 -2.89 -6.24 20.02
N SER A 379 -4.09 -6.72 20.31
CA SER A 379 -4.98 -6.05 21.26
C SER A 379 -5.76 -7.06 22.09
N LYS A 380 -6.17 -6.63 23.28
CA LYS A 380 -7.08 -7.37 24.13
C LYS A 380 -8.01 -6.39 24.81
N MET A 381 -9.31 -6.63 24.69
CA MET A 381 -10.35 -5.81 25.35
C MET A 381 -10.07 -5.66 26.84
N GLY A 382 -10.16 -4.42 27.36
CA GLY A 382 -9.93 -4.07 28.76
C GLY A 382 -8.46 -4.07 29.21
N VAL A 383 -7.50 -4.46 28.34
CA VAL A 383 -6.07 -4.50 28.65
C VAL A 383 -5.29 -3.39 27.94
N GLY A 384 -5.53 -3.22 26.63
CA GLY A 384 -4.87 -2.22 25.79
C GLY A 384 -4.51 -2.75 24.41
N THR A 385 -3.79 -1.93 23.63
CA THR A 385 -3.41 -2.22 22.26
C THR A 385 -1.91 -1.99 22.05
N SER A 386 -1.31 -2.77 21.17
CA SER A 386 0.07 -2.67 20.74
C SER A 386 0.13 -2.64 19.22
N PHE A 387 0.63 -1.55 18.64
CA PHE A 387 0.95 -1.44 17.22
C PHE A 387 2.44 -1.56 17.01
N GLY A 388 2.87 -2.51 16.16
CA GLY A 388 4.26 -2.73 15.76
C GLY A 388 4.50 -2.23 14.34
N VAL A 389 5.49 -1.37 14.16
CA VAL A 389 5.98 -0.88 12.86
C VAL A 389 7.36 -1.48 12.63
N HIS A 390 7.53 -2.18 11.53
CA HIS A 390 8.75 -2.89 11.17
C HIS A 390 9.25 -2.39 9.83
N LEU A 391 10.49 -1.88 9.81
CA LEU A 391 11.08 -1.28 8.63
C LEU A 391 12.44 -1.94 8.33
N PRO A 392 12.78 -2.17 7.05
CA PRO A 392 14.08 -2.72 6.70
C PRO A 392 15.20 -1.79 7.16
N ARG A 393 16.25 -2.38 7.68
CA ARG A 393 17.45 -1.65 8.10
C ARG A 393 18.28 -1.32 6.87
N ALA A 394 18.78 -0.09 6.78
CA ALA A 394 19.75 0.29 5.76
C ALA A 394 20.98 -0.64 5.77
N PRO A 395 21.48 -1.09 4.62
CA PRO A 395 22.71 -1.88 4.56
C PRO A 395 23.85 -1.14 5.28
N ARG A 396 24.62 -1.86 6.07
CA ARG A 396 25.88 -1.30 6.63
C ARG A 396 26.79 -0.92 5.47
N VAL A 397 27.03 0.37 5.26
CA VAL A 397 28.13 0.81 4.42
C VAL A 397 29.40 0.41 5.19
N MET A 398 30.05 -0.68 4.77
CA MET A 398 31.42 -0.93 5.24
C MET A 398 32.26 0.27 4.79
N PRO A 399 33.08 0.87 5.69
CA PRO A 399 34.03 1.88 5.26
C PRO A 399 34.87 1.24 4.13
N ARG A 400 34.97 1.89 2.98
CA ARG A 400 35.96 1.53 1.98
C ARG A 400 37.30 1.56 2.74
N ASN A 401 37.93 0.41 2.81
CA ASN A 401 39.35 0.35 3.11
C ASN A 401 40.05 1.04 1.94
N ASP A 402 40.29 2.33 2.05
CA ASP A 402 41.29 3.01 1.25
C ASP A 402 42.64 2.46 1.74
N GLY A 403 42.96 1.29 1.19
CA GLY A 403 44.26 0.66 1.35
C GLY A 403 45.29 1.57 0.69
N SER A 404 46.16 2.11 1.52
CA SER A 404 47.43 2.74 1.21
C SER A 404 48.24 1.98 0.16
#